data_8394dfbb707c248287ce4fc84192ac74
#
_entry.id   8394dfbb707c248287ce4fc84192ac74
#
_cell.length_a   1.000
_cell.length_b   1.000
_cell.length_c   1.000
_cell.angle_alpha   90.00
_cell.angle_beta   90.00
_cell.angle_gamma   90.00
#
_symmetry.space_group_name_H-M   'P 1'
#
loop_
_entity.id
_entity.type
_entity.pdbx_description
1 polymer ?
#
loop_
_entity_poly.entity_id
_entity_poly.type
_entity_poly.pdbx_seq_one_letter_code
_entity_poly.pdbx_strand_id
1 'polypeptide(L)'
;MVLNLLFPMVVAVVAAFGAARMQRRLRPDWATWTLTVLSGGAALAVLWALMALATGFAAEQPGLARVFGWCDVVFSSHDRVPAPVGIGAWAALLASAVSVAIRLHRRREVMRMTHEQVAGSSEPVAFAVPGRPGRVVVSKGMLETLDSAERRVVYAHEHSHLRRHHHRFLHVADAAAAAVPLLEPLSRRVRFATERWADEDAVVEVGDRRLVARAVARAALASSASGVHPTPLGINGSGARARVEALMLPPGGVTAATLAWGSLGMVGLAVSVAGTTVQFHHLVAFVFHICGLH
;
A
#
# COMPACT_ATOMS: atom_id res chain seq x y z
N MET A 1 13.41 -3.21 26.92
CA MET A 1 12.96 -3.95 25.73
C MET A 1 11.78 -3.27 25.02
N VAL A 2 10.60 -3.09 25.65
CA VAL A 2 9.39 -2.51 25.01
C VAL A 2 9.65 -1.17 24.33
N LEU A 3 10.32 -0.21 25.01
CA LEU A 3 10.59 1.11 24.46
C LEU A 3 11.49 1.05 23.21
N ASN A 4 12.49 0.15 23.21
CA ASN A 4 13.41 -0.04 22.08
C ASN A 4 12.72 -0.65 20.86
N LEU A 5 11.63 -1.42 21.03
CA LEU A 5 10.83 -1.99 19.94
C LEU A 5 9.77 -1.00 19.41
N LEU A 6 9.23 -0.15 20.29
CA LEU A 6 8.26 0.88 19.89
C LEU A 6 8.90 2.03 19.11
N PHE A 7 10.13 2.42 19.46
CA PHE A 7 10.83 3.53 18.81
C PHE A 7 11.01 3.34 17.31
N PRO A 8 11.53 2.19 16.80
CA PRO A 8 11.61 1.92 15.36
C PRO A 8 10.23 1.97 14.66
N MET A 9 9.19 1.49 15.31
CA MET A 9 7.83 1.51 14.79
C MET A 9 7.32 2.95 14.60
N VAL A 10 7.53 3.82 15.58
CA VAL A 10 7.18 5.24 15.50
C VAL A 10 7.98 5.93 14.39
N VAL A 11 9.28 5.68 14.31
CA VAL A 11 10.14 6.24 13.26
C VAL A 11 9.69 5.81 11.88
N ALA A 12 9.37 4.53 11.67
CA ALA A 12 8.86 4.03 10.38
C ALA A 12 7.57 4.72 9.96
N VAL A 13 6.63 4.88 10.88
CA VAL A 13 5.35 5.55 10.63
C VAL A 13 5.55 7.03 10.34
N VAL A 14 6.32 7.74 11.14
CA VAL A 14 6.60 9.18 10.95
C VAL A 14 7.33 9.43 9.63
N ALA A 15 8.34 8.60 9.30
CA ALA A 15 9.06 8.69 8.03
C ALA A 15 8.13 8.47 6.82
N ALA A 16 7.23 7.49 6.90
CA ALA A 16 6.24 7.21 5.87
C ALA A 16 5.29 8.42 5.66
N PHE A 17 4.82 9.05 6.74
CA PHE A 17 3.97 10.25 6.64
C PHE A 17 4.74 11.48 6.16
N GLY A 18 5.99 11.66 6.57
CA GLY A 18 6.87 12.74 6.11
C GLY A 18 7.08 12.68 4.59
N ALA A 19 7.49 11.53 4.09
CA ALA A 19 7.67 11.27 2.65
C ALA A 19 6.38 11.49 1.85
N ALA A 20 5.24 11.12 2.40
CA ALA A 20 3.95 11.30 1.77
C ALA A 20 3.57 12.77 1.54
N ARG A 21 4.05 13.71 2.37
CA ARG A 21 3.79 15.15 2.20
C ARG A 21 4.45 15.73 0.96
N MET A 22 5.51 15.08 0.45
CA MET A 22 6.28 15.54 -0.71
C MET A 22 5.77 14.99 -2.05
N GLN A 23 4.81 14.09 -2.04
CA GLN A 23 4.26 13.40 -3.22
C GLN A 23 3.86 14.35 -4.37
N ARG A 24 3.32 15.55 -4.06
CA ARG A 24 2.83 16.50 -5.08
C ARG A 24 3.95 17.04 -5.97
N ARG A 25 5.22 16.99 -5.51
CA ARG A 25 6.41 17.50 -6.20
C ARG A 25 7.19 16.40 -6.94
N LEU A 26 6.90 15.13 -6.66
CA LEU A 26 7.57 14.00 -7.31
C LEU A 26 6.89 13.65 -8.64
N ARG A 27 7.69 13.12 -9.57
CA ARG A 27 7.17 12.40 -10.73
C ARG A 27 6.29 11.25 -10.25
N PRO A 28 5.15 10.97 -10.92
CA PRO A 28 4.19 9.99 -10.40
C PRO A 28 4.76 8.55 -10.31
N ASP A 29 5.65 8.17 -11.23
CA ASP A 29 6.34 6.88 -11.20
C ASP A 29 7.19 6.70 -9.92
N TRP A 30 8.07 7.68 -9.62
CA TRP A 30 8.88 7.69 -8.40
C TRP A 30 8.02 7.77 -7.12
N ALA A 31 6.96 8.59 -7.14
CA ALA A 31 6.04 8.69 -6.02
C ALA A 31 5.36 7.34 -5.73
N THR A 32 4.91 6.63 -6.78
CA THR A 32 4.27 5.32 -6.65
C THR A 32 5.23 4.31 -6.02
N TRP A 33 6.46 4.17 -6.54
CA TRP A 33 7.46 3.26 -5.99
C TRP A 33 7.82 3.59 -4.54
N THR A 34 8.19 4.85 -4.27
CA THR A 34 8.62 5.29 -2.94
C THR A 34 7.53 5.08 -1.89
N LEU A 35 6.30 5.51 -2.18
CA LEU A 35 5.20 5.37 -1.23
C LEU A 35 4.81 3.91 -1.01
N THR A 36 4.89 3.07 -2.03
CA THR A 36 4.59 1.63 -1.90
C THR A 36 5.63 0.94 -1.03
N VAL A 37 6.93 1.19 -1.27
CA VAL A 37 8.01 0.62 -0.45
C VAL A 37 7.92 1.10 0.99
N LEU A 38 7.66 2.40 1.22
CA LEU A 38 7.47 2.95 2.56
C LEU A 38 6.24 2.35 3.26
N SER A 39 5.13 2.18 2.56
CA SER A 39 3.91 1.59 3.12
C SER A 39 4.13 0.11 3.52
N GLY A 40 4.68 -0.69 2.60
CA GLY A 40 4.99 -2.10 2.87
C GLY A 40 6.04 -2.27 3.96
N GLY A 41 7.12 -1.50 3.89
CA GLY A 41 8.20 -1.54 4.87
C GLY A 41 7.76 -1.11 6.27
N ALA A 42 6.95 -0.04 6.38
CA ALA A 42 6.39 0.39 7.66
C ALA A 42 5.47 -0.68 8.28
N ALA A 43 4.62 -1.32 7.45
CA ALA A 43 3.77 -2.43 7.91
C ALA A 43 4.61 -3.61 8.40
N LEU A 44 5.63 -4.01 7.64
CA LEU A 44 6.55 -5.09 8.04
C LEU A 44 7.28 -4.77 9.35
N ALA A 45 7.77 -3.54 9.52
CA ALA A 45 8.45 -3.12 10.76
C ALA A 45 7.51 -3.18 11.98
N VAL A 46 6.25 -2.73 11.81
CA VAL A 46 5.24 -2.82 12.86
C VAL A 46 4.90 -4.26 13.20
N LEU A 47 4.63 -5.11 12.19
CA LEU A 47 4.31 -6.52 12.40
C LEU A 47 5.49 -7.28 13.03
N TRP A 48 6.72 -6.96 12.63
CA TRP A 48 7.92 -7.53 13.21
C TRP A 48 8.08 -7.17 14.69
N ALA A 49 7.88 -5.90 15.06
CA ALA A 49 7.90 -5.46 16.44
C ALA A 49 6.79 -6.12 17.28
N LEU A 50 5.58 -6.23 16.75
CA LEU A 50 4.49 -6.95 17.42
C LEU A 50 4.80 -8.44 17.59
N MET A 51 5.41 -9.08 16.60
CA MET A 51 5.83 -10.48 16.66
C MET A 51 6.89 -10.67 17.77
N ALA A 52 7.89 -9.78 17.87
CA ALA A 52 8.91 -9.84 18.90
C ALA A 52 8.31 -9.68 20.31
N LEU A 53 7.33 -8.77 20.49
CA LEU A 53 6.62 -8.60 21.77
C LEU A 53 5.74 -9.82 22.10
N ALA A 54 5.04 -10.36 21.12
CA ALA A 54 4.16 -11.52 21.30
C ALA A 54 4.95 -12.77 21.64
N THR A 55 6.07 -13.03 20.95
CA THR A 55 6.96 -14.16 21.23
C THR A 55 7.68 -14.03 22.56
N GLY A 56 8.17 -12.82 22.91
CA GLY A 56 8.78 -12.55 24.21
C GLY A 56 7.82 -12.84 25.37
N PHE A 57 6.56 -12.42 25.26
CA PHE A 57 5.53 -12.72 26.26
C PHE A 57 5.20 -14.22 26.31
N ALA A 58 5.05 -14.87 25.15
CA ALA A 58 4.74 -16.32 25.08
C ALA A 58 5.82 -17.18 25.75
N ALA A 59 7.07 -16.78 25.61
CA ALA A 59 8.21 -17.49 26.20
C ALA A 59 8.22 -17.48 27.73
N GLU A 60 7.61 -16.47 28.35
CA GLU A 60 7.48 -16.38 29.82
C GLU A 60 6.35 -17.28 30.38
N GLN A 61 5.51 -17.85 29.51
CA GLN A 61 4.38 -18.70 29.97
C GLN A 61 4.82 -20.15 30.21
N PRO A 62 4.67 -20.70 31.43
CA PRO A 62 5.17 -22.03 31.77
C PRO A 62 4.65 -23.17 30.90
N GLY A 63 3.42 -23.04 30.36
CA GLY A 63 2.81 -24.01 29.47
C GLY A 63 3.42 -24.03 28.08
N LEU A 64 3.67 -22.84 27.51
CA LEU A 64 4.24 -22.65 26.18
C LEU A 64 5.75 -22.90 26.15
N ALA A 65 6.46 -22.51 27.22
CA ALA A 65 7.89 -22.80 27.38
C ALA A 65 8.17 -24.31 27.29
N ARG A 66 7.33 -25.16 27.88
CA ARG A 66 7.45 -26.63 27.78
C ARG A 66 7.23 -27.17 26.36
N VAL A 67 6.26 -26.63 25.63
CA VAL A 67 5.91 -27.09 24.27
C VAL A 67 7.02 -26.72 23.26
N PHE A 68 7.64 -25.56 23.42
CA PHE A 68 8.66 -25.06 22.50
C PHE A 68 10.10 -25.40 22.91
N GLY A 69 10.30 -26.11 24.04
CA GLY A 69 11.63 -26.44 24.54
C GLY A 69 12.50 -25.25 24.90
N TRP A 70 11.90 -24.12 25.23
CA TRP A 70 12.58 -22.87 25.50
C TRP A 70 13.22 -22.90 26.88
N CYS A 71 14.50 -22.52 26.95
CA CYS A 71 15.22 -22.49 28.23
C CYS A 71 14.77 -21.30 29.08
N ASP A 72 14.29 -21.53 30.30
CA ASP A 72 13.90 -20.51 31.28
C ASP A 72 15.00 -19.47 31.53
N VAL A 73 16.27 -19.88 31.38
CA VAL A 73 17.47 -19.03 31.57
C VAL A 73 17.55 -17.88 30.58
N VAL A 74 17.01 -18.06 29.36
CA VAL A 74 17.09 -17.05 28.27
C VAL A 74 16.28 -15.80 28.62
N PHE A 75 15.15 -15.98 29.28
CA PHE A 75 14.20 -14.90 29.54
C PHE A 75 14.35 -14.31 30.95
N SER A 76 15.03 -14.99 31.86
CA SER A 76 15.29 -14.46 33.21
C SER A 76 16.28 -13.29 33.23
N SER A 77 17.09 -13.14 32.18
CA SER A 77 18.12 -12.08 32.05
C SER A 77 17.64 -10.84 31.28
N HIS A 78 16.44 -10.85 30.69
CA HIS A 78 15.88 -9.73 29.94
C HIS A 78 14.69 -9.12 30.68
N ASP A 79 14.45 -7.81 30.47
CA ASP A 79 13.25 -7.13 30.95
C ASP A 79 12.00 -7.89 30.49
N ARG A 80 11.19 -8.31 31.45
CA ARG A 80 9.93 -9.03 31.17
C ARG A 80 8.98 -8.19 30.34
N VAL A 81 8.27 -8.85 29.41
CA VAL A 81 7.19 -8.20 28.66
C VAL A 81 5.94 -8.16 29.54
N PRO A 82 5.45 -6.97 29.93
CA PRO A 82 4.23 -6.89 30.74
C PRO A 82 3.06 -7.61 30.06
N ALA A 83 2.29 -8.39 30.83
CA ALA A 83 1.18 -9.19 30.29
C ALA A 83 0.21 -8.40 29.40
N PRO A 84 -0.22 -7.16 29.74
CA PRO A 84 -1.13 -6.41 28.88
C PRO A 84 -0.48 -6.05 27.53
N VAL A 85 0.84 -5.86 27.48
CA VAL A 85 1.58 -5.56 26.24
C VAL A 85 1.68 -6.82 25.35
N GLY A 86 2.00 -7.97 25.94
CA GLY A 86 2.09 -9.24 25.21
C GLY A 86 0.74 -9.70 24.66
N ILE A 87 -0.32 -9.64 25.48
CA ILE A 87 -1.68 -9.95 25.07
C ILE A 87 -2.15 -8.98 23.97
N GLY A 88 -1.89 -7.68 24.15
CA GLY A 88 -2.18 -6.66 23.14
C GLY A 88 -1.48 -6.91 21.81
N ALA A 89 -0.21 -7.34 21.84
CA ALA A 89 0.54 -7.68 20.63
C ALA A 89 -0.06 -8.89 19.90
N TRP A 90 -0.44 -9.96 20.60
CA TRP A 90 -1.16 -11.11 20.01
C TRP A 90 -2.50 -10.71 19.41
N ALA A 91 -3.31 -9.92 20.14
CA ALA A 91 -4.58 -9.43 19.63
C ALA A 91 -4.41 -8.58 18.35
N ALA A 92 -3.40 -7.70 18.32
CA ALA A 92 -3.09 -6.87 17.17
C ALA A 92 -2.64 -7.71 15.96
N LEU A 93 -1.81 -8.72 16.15
CA LEU A 93 -1.39 -9.64 15.09
C LEU A 93 -2.57 -10.42 14.52
N LEU A 94 -3.45 -10.94 15.38
CA LEU A 94 -4.64 -11.65 14.95
C LEU A 94 -5.59 -10.71 14.17
N ALA A 95 -5.85 -9.53 14.69
CA ALA A 95 -6.66 -8.52 14.02
C ALA A 95 -6.09 -8.13 12.65
N SER A 96 -4.76 -7.96 12.55
CA SER A 96 -4.06 -7.72 11.29
C SER A 96 -4.27 -8.86 10.30
N ALA A 97 -4.07 -10.11 10.72
CA ALA A 97 -4.26 -11.29 9.87
C ALA A 97 -5.69 -11.40 9.35
N VAL A 98 -6.68 -11.23 10.23
CA VAL A 98 -8.11 -11.26 9.88
C VAL A 98 -8.46 -10.11 8.90
N SER A 99 -7.98 -8.90 9.15
CA SER A 99 -8.22 -7.75 8.29
C SER A 99 -7.65 -7.94 6.89
N VAL A 100 -6.43 -8.47 6.79
CA VAL A 100 -5.81 -8.80 5.50
C VAL A 100 -6.60 -9.90 4.79
N ALA A 101 -6.99 -10.96 5.50
CA ALA A 101 -7.79 -12.06 4.93
C ALA A 101 -9.14 -11.57 4.39
N ILE A 102 -9.86 -10.72 5.14
CA ILE A 102 -11.13 -10.12 4.72
C ILE A 102 -10.93 -9.26 3.46
N ARG A 103 -9.90 -8.41 3.42
CA ARG A 103 -9.63 -7.56 2.24
C ARG A 103 -9.29 -8.40 1.01
N LEU A 104 -8.49 -9.44 1.16
CA LEU A 104 -8.15 -10.36 0.07
C LEU A 104 -9.38 -11.12 -0.44
N HIS A 105 -10.25 -11.57 0.47
CA HIS A 105 -11.49 -12.26 0.12
C HIS A 105 -12.44 -11.36 -0.67
N ARG A 106 -12.76 -10.18 -0.13
CA ARG A 106 -13.62 -9.18 -0.81
C ARG A 106 -13.09 -8.82 -2.19
N ARG A 107 -11.78 -8.68 -2.34
CA ARG A 107 -11.17 -8.38 -3.63
C ARG A 107 -11.35 -9.51 -4.63
N ARG A 108 -11.20 -10.78 -4.20
CA ARG A 108 -11.44 -11.95 -5.07
C ARG A 108 -12.88 -12.00 -5.53
N GLU A 109 -13.83 -11.68 -4.67
CA GLU A 109 -15.26 -11.63 -5.03
C GLU A 109 -15.54 -10.54 -6.06
N VAL A 110 -15.07 -9.31 -5.84
CA VAL A 110 -15.20 -8.22 -6.81
C VAL A 110 -14.62 -8.61 -8.17
N MET A 111 -13.45 -9.25 -8.20
CA MET A 111 -12.82 -9.70 -9.45
C MET A 111 -13.58 -10.82 -10.15
N ARG A 112 -14.37 -11.63 -9.45
CA ARG A 112 -15.21 -12.69 -10.04
C ARG A 112 -16.47 -12.14 -10.68
N MET A 113 -17.09 -11.12 -10.08
CA MET A 113 -18.38 -10.59 -10.53
C MET A 113 -18.31 -9.69 -11.77
N THR A 114 -17.14 -9.23 -12.18
CA THR A 114 -16.99 -8.06 -13.04
C THR A 114 -16.93 -8.33 -14.54
N HIS A 115 -16.97 -9.59 -15.01
CA HIS A 115 -16.52 -9.86 -16.38
C HIS A 115 -17.55 -9.71 -17.47
N GLU A 116 -18.77 -10.17 -17.32
CA GLU A 116 -19.79 -10.14 -18.38
C GLU A 116 -20.84 -9.05 -18.18
N GLN A 117 -21.11 -8.71 -16.93
CA GLN A 117 -22.16 -7.73 -16.59
C GLN A 117 -21.77 -6.28 -16.89
N VAL A 118 -20.46 -5.95 -16.85
CA VAL A 118 -20.01 -4.55 -16.96
C VAL A 118 -19.95 -4.06 -18.41
N ALA A 119 -19.56 -4.88 -19.37
CA ALA A 119 -19.42 -4.42 -20.76
C ALA A 119 -20.77 -3.92 -21.37
N GLY A 120 -21.88 -4.57 -21.01
CA GLY A 120 -23.23 -4.18 -21.43
C GLY A 120 -23.91 -3.12 -20.55
N SER A 121 -23.28 -2.71 -19.45
CA SER A 121 -23.86 -1.77 -18.50
C SER A 121 -24.01 -0.37 -19.08
N SER A 122 -25.14 0.27 -18.79
CA SER A 122 -25.36 1.71 -19.03
C SER A 122 -24.59 2.61 -18.05
N GLU A 123 -24.05 2.04 -16.97
CA GLU A 123 -23.22 2.77 -16.02
C GLU A 123 -21.84 3.07 -16.63
N PRO A 124 -21.34 4.33 -16.54
CA PRO A 124 -20.07 4.72 -17.13
C PRO A 124 -18.89 4.21 -16.29
N VAL A 125 -18.35 3.05 -16.64
CA VAL A 125 -17.24 2.38 -15.96
C VAL A 125 -16.18 1.96 -16.98
N ALA A 126 -14.90 2.18 -16.61
CA ALA A 126 -13.76 1.65 -17.32
C ALA A 126 -12.73 1.14 -16.29
N PHE A 127 -12.10 0.00 -16.56
CA PHE A 127 -11.07 -0.56 -15.69
C PHE A 127 -10.20 -1.60 -16.40
N ALA A 128 -8.99 -1.74 -15.92
CA ALA A 128 -8.03 -2.74 -16.33
C ALA A 128 -8.16 -4.01 -15.49
N VAL A 129 -8.30 -5.17 -16.15
CA VAL A 129 -8.32 -6.49 -15.51
C VAL A 129 -6.94 -7.13 -15.69
N PRO A 130 -6.16 -7.29 -14.61
CA PRO A 130 -4.89 -7.97 -14.71
C PRO A 130 -5.07 -9.46 -15.01
N GLY A 131 -4.21 -10.01 -15.88
CA GLY A 131 -4.27 -11.41 -16.29
C GLY A 131 -3.17 -11.74 -17.29
N ARG A 132 -3.24 -12.94 -17.88
CA ARG A 132 -2.36 -13.37 -18.98
C ARG A 132 -3.21 -13.95 -20.11
N PRO A 133 -3.58 -13.14 -21.13
CA PRO A 133 -3.36 -11.69 -21.25
C PRO A 133 -4.26 -10.86 -20.32
N GLY A 134 -3.77 -9.67 -19.90
CA GLY A 134 -4.61 -8.66 -19.25
C GLY A 134 -5.54 -8.01 -20.28
N ARG A 135 -6.66 -7.45 -19.83
CA ARG A 135 -7.64 -6.80 -20.72
C ARG A 135 -8.20 -5.51 -20.11
N VAL A 136 -8.57 -4.59 -20.98
CA VAL A 136 -9.31 -3.37 -20.64
C VAL A 136 -10.80 -3.64 -20.85
N VAL A 137 -11.62 -3.28 -19.88
CA VAL A 137 -13.08 -3.35 -19.94
C VAL A 137 -13.61 -1.93 -19.90
N VAL A 138 -14.41 -1.56 -20.90
CA VAL A 138 -15.07 -0.25 -20.98
C VAL A 138 -16.56 -0.52 -21.21
N SER A 139 -17.42 0.03 -20.37
CA SER A 139 -18.85 -0.15 -20.45
C SER A 139 -19.47 0.66 -21.61
N LYS A 140 -20.66 0.24 -22.04
CA LYS A 140 -21.44 0.97 -23.04
C LYS A 140 -21.72 2.40 -22.57
N GLY A 141 -22.11 2.61 -21.30
CA GLY A 141 -22.34 3.95 -20.74
C GLY A 141 -21.12 4.85 -20.78
N MET A 142 -19.90 4.32 -20.54
CA MET A 142 -18.69 5.10 -20.69
C MET A 142 -18.42 5.47 -22.16
N LEU A 143 -18.63 4.54 -23.08
CA LEU A 143 -18.48 4.80 -24.53
C LEU A 143 -19.47 5.84 -25.03
N GLU A 144 -20.71 5.86 -24.55
CA GLU A 144 -21.72 6.84 -24.93
C GLU A 144 -21.44 8.24 -24.37
N THR A 145 -20.75 8.32 -23.22
CA THR A 145 -20.40 9.59 -22.57
C THR A 145 -19.26 10.33 -23.27
N LEU A 146 -18.33 9.60 -23.88
CA LEU A 146 -17.07 10.12 -24.39
C LEU A 146 -17.05 10.20 -25.92
N ASP A 147 -16.44 11.23 -26.47
CA ASP A 147 -16.13 11.30 -27.89
C ASP A 147 -14.98 10.34 -28.29
N SER A 148 -14.72 10.20 -29.59
CA SER A 148 -13.72 9.27 -30.11
C SER A 148 -12.30 9.57 -29.62
N ALA A 149 -11.95 10.84 -29.42
CA ALA A 149 -10.64 11.25 -28.94
C ALA A 149 -10.50 10.96 -27.44
N GLU A 150 -11.54 11.23 -26.65
CA GLU A 150 -11.60 10.94 -25.22
C GLU A 150 -11.60 9.43 -24.92
N ARG A 151 -12.26 8.62 -25.76
CA ARG A 151 -12.18 7.14 -25.67
C ARG A 151 -10.76 6.64 -25.81
N ARG A 152 -9.96 7.19 -26.76
CA ARG A 152 -8.54 6.84 -26.90
C ARG A 152 -7.76 7.14 -25.62
N VAL A 153 -8.05 8.27 -24.96
CA VAL A 153 -7.44 8.62 -23.66
C VAL A 153 -7.74 7.55 -22.60
N VAL A 154 -9.04 7.17 -22.46
CA VAL A 154 -9.43 6.15 -21.48
C VAL A 154 -8.75 4.81 -21.76
N TYR A 155 -8.67 4.37 -23.00
CA TYR A 155 -7.95 3.14 -23.36
C TYR A 155 -6.46 3.24 -23.05
N ALA A 156 -5.79 4.36 -23.36
CA ALA A 156 -4.38 4.58 -23.05
C ALA A 156 -4.12 4.56 -21.55
N HIS A 157 -5.01 5.19 -20.76
CA HIS A 157 -4.96 5.20 -19.31
C HIS A 157 -5.08 3.77 -18.72
N GLU A 158 -6.09 3.00 -19.13
CA GLU A 158 -6.31 1.63 -18.66
C GLU A 158 -5.19 0.68 -19.12
N HIS A 159 -4.66 0.85 -20.34
CA HIS A 159 -3.49 0.13 -20.80
C HIS A 159 -2.23 0.42 -19.96
N SER A 160 -2.06 1.66 -19.49
CA SER A 160 -0.98 1.99 -18.55
C SER A 160 -1.08 1.15 -17.27
N HIS A 161 -2.28 0.99 -16.70
CA HIS A 161 -2.48 0.14 -15.52
C HIS A 161 -2.03 -1.30 -15.75
N LEU A 162 -2.25 -1.87 -16.94
CA LEU A 162 -1.78 -3.22 -17.29
C LEU A 162 -0.27 -3.25 -17.51
N ARG A 163 0.25 -2.36 -18.35
CA ARG A 163 1.65 -2.29 -18.76
C ARG A 163 2.59 -2.06 -17.57
N ARG A 164 2.20 -1.17 -16.65
CA ARG A 164 2.95 -0.81 -15.44
C ARG A 164 2.66 -1.71 -14.24
N HIS A 165 1.75 -2.66 -14.38
CA HIS A 165 1.33 -3.54 -13.30
C HIS A 165 0.87 -2.78 -12.03
N HIS A 166 0.12 -1.67 -12.20
CA HIS A 166 -0.31 -0.81 -11.10
C HIS A 166 -1.07 -1.57 -10.00
N HIS A 167 -1.77 -2.65 -10.35
CA HIS A 167 -2.43 -3.53 -9.38
C HIS A 167 -1.49 -4.07 -8.29
N ARG A 168 -0.18 -4.27 -8.59
CA ARG A 168 0.79 -4.77 -7.60
C ARG A 168 1.08 -3.74 -6.52
N PHE A 169 1.27 -2.48 -6.91
CA PHE A 169 1.47 -1.36 -5.98
C PHE A 169 0.27 -1.18 -5.06
N LEU A 170 -0.94 -1.21 -5.64
CA LEU A 170 -2.18 -1.12 -4.89
C LEU A 170 -2.36 -2.31 -3.94
N HIS A 171 -1.97 -3.54 -4.35
CA HIS A 171 -2.01 -4.71 -3.50
C HIS A 171 -1.15 -4.55 -2.25
N VAL A 172 0.11 -4.12 -2.42
CA VAL A 172 1.03 -3.92 -1.31
C VAL A 172 0.51 -2.84 -0.36
N ALA A 173 0.09 -1.69 -0.90
CA ALA A 173 -0.39 -0.57 -0.09
C ALA A 173 -1.69 -0.92 0.66
N ASP A 174 -2.64 -1.60 0.01
CA ASP A 174 -3.90 -2.03 0.62
C ASP A 174 -3.69 -3.13 1.67
N ALA A 175 -2.76 -4.06 1.45
CA ALA A 175 -2.39 -5.08 2.43
C ALA A 175 -1.70 -4.44 3.66
N ALA A 176 -0.79 -3.48 3.43
CA ALA A 176 -0.15 -2.72 4.50
C ALA A 176 -1.18 -1.95 5.36
N ALA A 177 -2.15 -1.28 4.71
CA ALA A 177 -3.22 -0.57 5.41
C ALA A 177 -4.21 -1.52 6.12
N ALA A 178 -4.42 -2.73 5.58
CA ALA A 178 -5.23 -3.75 6.24
C ALA A 178 -4.56 -4.28 7.50
N ALA A 179 -3.24 -4.54 7.42
CA ALA A 179 -2.45 -5.02 8.55
C ALA A 179 -2.26 -3.94 9.62
N VAL A 180 -2.03 -2.69 9.20
CA VAL A 180 -1.78 -1.54 10.07
C VAL A 180 -2.69 -0.40 9.63
N PRO A 181 -3.90 -0.24 10.23
CA PRO A 181 -4.90 0.76 9.80
C PRO A 181 -4.40 2.20 9.79
N LEU A 182 -3.40 2.52 10.60
CA LEU A 182 -2.73 3.82 10.60
C LEU A 182 -2.11 4.17 9.23
N LEU A 183 -1.80 3.19 8.37
CA LEU A 183 -1.23 3.38 7.04
C LEU A 183 -2.28 3.60 5.93
N GLU A 184 -3.57 3.61 6.26
CA GLU A 184 -4.65 3.88 5.28
C GLU A 184 -4.45 5.19 4.49
N PRO A 185 -4.02 6.32 5.09
CA PRO A 185 -3.71 7.54 4.32
C PRO A 185 -2.58 7.34 3.30
N LEU A 186 -1.62 6.45 3.59
CA LEU A 186 -0.55 6.10 2.65
C LEU A 186 -1.09 5.30 1.45
N SER A 187 -1.94 4.30 1.69
CA SER A 187 -2.59 3.53 0.63
C SER A 187 -3.35 4.45 -0.34
N ARG A 188 -4.10 5.42 0.18
CA ARG A 188 -4.80 6.42 -0.67
C ARG A 188 -3.83 7.25 -1.51
N ARG A 189 -2.65 7.56 -0.99
CA ARG A 189 -1.62 8.32 -1.74
C ARG A 189 -0.96 7.47 -2.81
N VAL A 190 -0.70 6.19 -2.55
CA VAL A 190 -0.24 5.25 -3.59
C VAL A 190 -1.25 5.18 -4.72
N ARG A 191 -2.53 5.04 -4.41
CA ARG A 191 -3.62 5.04 -5.38
C ARG A 191 -3.61 6.32 -6.23
N PHE A 192 -3.55 7.48 -5.59
CA PHE A 192 -3.48 8.76 -6.29
C PHE A 192 -2.23 8.88 -7.19
N ALA A 193 -1.07 8.38 -6.73
CA ALA A 193 0.16 8.40 -7.52
C ALA A 193 0.08 7.48 -8.75
N THR A 194 -0.51 6.28 -8.60
CA THR A 194 -0.73 5.35 -9.73
C THR A 194 -1.69 5.93 -10.77
N GLU A 195 -2.75 6.61 -10.33
CA GLU A 195 -3.66 7.30 -11.24
C GLU A 195 -2.95 8.42 -12.03
N ARG A 196 -2.15 9.24 -11.34
CA ARG A 196 -1.34 10.26 -12.00
C ARG A 196 -0.32 9.67 -12.98
N TRP A 197 0.25 8.51 -12.67
CA TRP A 197 1.17 7.83 -13.58
C TRP A 197 0.45 7.38 -14.85
N ALA A 198 -0.75 6.81 -14.71
CA ALA A 198 -1.56 6.41 -15.85
C ALA A 198 -2.00 7.62 -16.71
N ASP A 199 -2.30 8.76 -16.07
CA ASP A 199 -2.61 10.01 -16.77
C ASP A 199 -1.41 10.52 -17.59
N GLU A 200 -0.20 10.53 -17.01
CA GLU A 200 1.01 10.97 -17.72
C GLU A 200 1.37 10.01 -18.86
N ASP A 201 1.21 8.69 -18.67
CA ASP A 201 1.39 7.71 -19.76
C ASP A 201 0.37 7.96 -20.90
N ALA A 202 -0.89 8.29 -20.56
CA ALA A 202 -1.91 8.65 -21.55
C ALA A 202 -1.55 9.96 -22.28
N VAL A 203 -0.98 10.95 -21.60
CA VAL A 203 -0.45 12.17 -22.25
C VAL A 203 0.64 11.84 -23.25
N VAL A 204 1.56 10.97 -22.90
CA VAL A 204 2.63 10.54 -23.80
C VAL A 204 2.07 9.82 -25.05
N GLU A 205 1.06 8.97 -24.87
CA GLU A 205 0.47 8.17 -25.97
C GLU A 205 -0.42 9.02 -26.90
N VAL A 206 -1.21 9.95 -26.34
CA VAL A 206 -2.17 10.76 -27.10
C VAL A 206 -1.56 12.06 -27.64
N GLY A 207 -0.53 12.59 -26.98
CA GLY A 207 0.16 13.83 -27.36
C GLY A 207 -0.56 15.12 -26.95
N ASP A 208 -1.72 15.06 -26.31
CA ASP A 208 -2.51 16.23 -25.90
C ASP A 208 -2.92 16.19 -24.42
N ARG A 209 -2.20 16.94 -23.60
CA ARG A 209 -2.43 17.04 -22.15
C ARG A 209 -3.81 17.64 -21.81
N ARG A 210 -4.31 18.58 -22.60
CA ARG A 210 -5.63 19.18 -22.37
C ARG A 210 -6.75 18.21 -22.68
N LEU A 211 -6.59 17.40 -23.72
CA LEU A 211 -7.53 16.32 -24.05
C LEU A 211 -7.58 15.28 -22.93
N VAL A 212 -6.42 14.88 -22.36
CA VAL A 212 -6.38 13.96 -21.23
C VAL A 212 -7.09 14.55 -20.01
N ALA A 213 -6.81 15.80 -19.65
CA ALA A 213 -7.46 16.48 -18.53
C ALA A 213 -8.99 16.55 -18.71
N ARG A 214 -9.48 16.84 -19.94
CA ARG A 214 -10.91 16.87 -20.27
C ARG A 214 -11.56 15.48 -20.17
N ALA A 215 -10.89 14.45 -20.70
CA ALA A 215 -11.40 13.07 -20.64
C ALA A 215 -11.50 12.58 -19.18
N VAL A 216 -10.49 12.84 -18.36
CA VAL A 216 -10.50 12.51 -16.91
C VAL A 216 -11.66 13.22 -16.21
N ALA A 217 -11.86 14.51 -16.49
CA ALA A 217 -12.96 15.28 -15.89
C ALA A 217 -14.34 14.73 -16.30
N ARG A 218 -14.54 14.43 -17.59
CA ARG A 218 -15.83 13.91 -18.10
C ARG A 218 -16.13 12.51 -17.55
N ALA A 219 -15.15 11.61 -17.57
CA ALA A 219 -15.30 10.26 -17.02
C ALA A 219 -15.64 10.29 -15.52
N ALA A 220 -15.00 11.18 -14.76
CA ALA A 220 -15.27 11.34 -13.33
C ALA A 220 -16.66 11.89 -13.05
N LEU A 221 -17.11 12.89 -13.82
CA LEU A 221 -18.46 13.46 -13.71
C LEU A 221 -19.54 12.42 -14.04
N ALA A 222 -19.34 11.65 -15.10
CA ALA A 222 -20.27 10.59 -15.49
C ALA A 222 -20.40 9.51 -14.41
N SER A 223 -19.28 9.02 -13.88
CA SER A 223 -19.27 8.02 -12.79
C SER A 223 -19.90 8.56 -11.50
N SER A 224 -19.74 9.85 -11.21
CA SER A 224 -20.35 10.47 -10.02
C SER A 224 -21.87 10.61 -10.16
N ALA A 225 -22.37 10.89 -11.36
CA ALA A 225 -23.80 11.04 -11.63
C ALA A 225 -24.57 9.71 -11.54
N SER A 226 -23.91 8.59 -11.80
CA SER A 226 -24.50 7.25 -11.79
C SER A 226 -24.64 6.63 -10.40
N GLY A 227 -24.13 7.27 -9.35
CA GLY A 227 -24.14 6.72 -7.97
C GLY A 227 -23.30 5.45 -7.81
N VAL A 228 -22.52 5.08 -8.81
CA VAL A 228 -21.69 3.88 -8.81
C VAL A 228 -20.57 4.06 -7.81
N HIS A 229 -20.50 3.15 -6.84
CA HIS A 229 -19.35 3.08 -5.96
C HIS A 229 -18.11 2.72 -6.78
N PRO A 230 -16.99 3.44 -6.57
CA PRO A 230 -15.79 3.25 -7.37
C PRO A 230 -15.30 1.80 -7.31
N THR A 231 -15.11 1.20 -8.47
CA THR A 231 -14.39 -0.07 -8.57
C THR A 231 -12.96 0.10 -8.03
N PRO A 232 -12.34 -0.93 -7.42
CA PRO A 232 -11.02 -0.83 -6.83
C PRO A 232 -9.90 -0.34 -7.75
N LEU A 233 -10.13 -0.37 -9.06
CA LEU A 233 -9.15 -0.05 -10.11
C LEU A 233 -9.68 0.94 -11.18
N GLY A 234 -10.88 1.49 -11.03
CA GLY A 234 -11.47 2.36 -12.05
C GLY A 234 -11.18 3.85 -11.88
N ILE A 235 -11.42 4.64 -12.93
CA ILE A 235 -11.39 6.10 -12.89
C ILE A 235 -12.47 6.57 -11.90
N ASN A 236 -12.04 7.02 -10.73
CA ASN A 236 -12.92 7.38 -9.63
C ASN A 236 -12.99 8.90 -9.46
N GLY A 237 -14.15 9.43 -9.14
CA GLY A 237 -14.37 10.86 -8.87
C GLY A 237 -13.54 11.41 -7.71
N SER A 238 -13.14 10.56 -6.74
CA SER A 238 -12.27 10.96 -5.64
C SER A 238 -10.85 11.23 -6.13
N GLY A 239 -10.48 12.48 -6.20
CA GLY A 239 -9.17 12.93 -6.66
C GLY A 239 -9.13 13.38 -8.13
N ALA A 240 -10.21 13.26 -8.90
CA ALA A 240 -10.26 13.70 -10.28
C ALA A 240 -9.89 15.19 -10.43
N ARG A 241 -10.42 16.05 -9.55
CA ARG A 241 -10.03 17.47 -9.53
C ARG A 241 -8.53 17.65 -9.36
N ALA A 242 -7.93 16.97 -8.39
CA ALA A 242 -6.49 17.09 -8.14
C ALA A 242 -5.65 16.49 -9.29
N ARG A 243 -6.16 15.48 -10.02
CA ARG A 243 -5.53 14.91 -11.22
C ARG A 243 -5.59 15.91 -12.38
N VAL A 244 -6.76 16.52 -12.62
CA VAL A 244 -6.92 17.58 -13.63
C VAL A 244 -6.02 18.77 -13.33
N GLU A 245 -5.99 19.26 -12.08
CA GLU A 245 -5.08 20.33 -11.65
C GLU A 245 -3.61 19.93 -11.90
N ALA A 246 -3.22 18.71 -11.61
CA ALA A 246 -1.85 18.20 -11.85
C ALA A 246 -1.52 18.12 -13.35
N LEU A 247 -2.48 17.75 -14.20
CA LEU A 247 -2.33 17.75 -15.67
C LEU A 247 -2.22 19.16 -16.25
N MET A 248 -2.79 20.18 -15.60
CA MET A 248 -2.71 21.56 -16.05
C MET A 248 -1.40 22.26 -15.64
N LEU A 249 -0.62 21.65 -14.72
CA LEU A 249 0.68 22.13 -14.32
C LEU A 249 1.79 21.49 -15.17
N PRO A 250 2.93 22.16 -15.38
CA PRO A 250 4.07 21.54 -16.02
C PRO A 250 4.55 20.33 -15.19
N PRO A 251 5.10 19.27 -15.82
CA PRO A 251 5.62 18.12 -15.10
C PRO A 251 6.62 18.55 -14.03
N GLY A 252 6.37 18.19 -12.78
CA GLY A 252 7.24 18.53 -11.66
C GLY A 252 8.63 17.90 -11.84
N GLY A 253 9.68 18.70 -11.69
CA GLY A 253 11.05 18.21 -11.65
C GLY A 253 11.38 17.58 -10.29
N VAL A 254 12.28 16.59 -10.30
CA VAL A 254 12.83 16.03 -9.06
C VAL A 254 13.79 17.06 -8.48
N THR A 255 13.46 17.63 -7.32
CA THR A 255 14.36 18.55 -6.61
C THR A 255 15.27 17.78 -5.67
N ALA A 256 16.46 18.32 -5.38
CA ALA A 256 17.39 17.74 -4.38
C ALA A 256 16.71 17.53 -3.02
N ALA A 257 15.82 18.44 -2.62
CA ALA A 257 15.02 18.31 -1.40
C ALA A 257 14.08 17.09 -1.42
N THR A 258 13.45 16.78 -2.58
CA THR A 258 12.57 15.60 -2.69
C THR A 258 13.35 14.30 -2.62
N LEU A 259 14.54 14.25 -3.21
CA LEU A 259 15.44 13.10 -3.08
C LEU A 259 15.92 12.93 -1.64
N ALA A 260 16.36 14.02 -0.98
CA ALA A 260 16.84 13.98 0.39
C ALA A 260 15.79 13.43 1.38
N TRP A 261 14.54 13.88 1.28
CA TRP A 261 13.46 13.39 2.14
C TRP A 261 13.04 11.95 1.84
N GLY A 262 13.01 11.56 0.57
CA GLY A 262 12.78 10.18 0.16
C GLY A 262 13.87 9.25 0.71
N SER A 263 15.13 9.66 0.59
CA SER A 263 16.28 8.93 1.13
C SER A 263 16.24 8.86 2.67
N LEU A 264 15.89 9.95 3.35
CA LEU A 264 15.76 9.98 4.80
C LEU A 264 14.68 9.01 5.30
N GLY A 265 13.53 8.96 4.62
CA GLY A 265 12.49 7.99 4.91
C GLY A 265 12.93 6.54 4.72
N MET A 266 13.67 6.25 3.64
CA MET A 266 14.23 4.92 3.37
C MET A 266 15.31 4.54 4.38
N VAL A 267 16.20 5.45 4.73
CA VAL A 267 17.24 5.23 5.76
C VAL A 267 16.58 4.99 7.12
N GLY A 268 15.60 5.81 7.52
CA GLY A 268 14.86 5.62 8.76
C GLY A 268 14.17 4.26 8.83
N LEU A 269 13.58 3.81 7.73
CA LEU A 269 12.98 2.48 7.62
C LEU A 269 14.04 1.36 7.73
N ALA A 270 15.17 1.50 7.02
CA ALA A 270 16.25 0.52 7.05
C ALA A 270 16.86 0.41 8.46
N VAL A 271 17.13 1.54 9.12
CA VAL A 271 17.61 1.58 10.51
C VAL A 271 16.61 0.95 11.47
N SER A 272 15.30 1.21 11.28
CA SER A 272 14.22 0.63 12.06
C SER A 272 14.18 -0.91 11.94
N VAL A 273 14.23 -1.43 10.73
CA VAL A 273 14.25 -2.88 10.47
C VAL A 273 15.54 -3.50 10.99
N ALA A 274 16.69 -2.91 10.70
CA ALA A 274 17.98 -3.41 11.17
C ALA A 274 18.07 -3.44 12.71
N GLY A 275 17.65 -2.38 13.39
CA GLY A 275 17.64 -2.32 14.85
C GLY A 275 16.75 -3.40 15.48
N THR A 276 15.55 -3.60 14.94
CA THR A 276 14.64 -4.66 15.40
C THR A 276 15.22 -6.05 15.11
N THR A 277 15.85 -6.24 13.95
CA THR A 277 16.46 -7.52 13.56
C THR A 277 17.68 -7.86 14.43
N VAL A 278 18.52 -6.88 14.74
CA VAL A 278 19.66 -7.07 15.65
C VAL A 278 19.17 -7.50 17.04
N GLN A 279 18.15 -6.85 17.58
CA GLN A 279 17.58 -7.24 18.87
C GLN A 279 17.01 -8.67 18.84
N PHE A 280 16.31 -9.04 17.75
CA PHE A 280 15.79 -10.39 17.58
C PHE A 280 16.92 -11.42 17.36
N HIS A 281 17.96 -11.06 16.61
CA HIS A 281 19.12 -11.92 16.42
C HIS A 281 19.85 -12.18 17.72
N HIS A 282 20.06 -11.17 18.57
CA HIS A 282 20.64 -11.35 19.90
C HIS A 282 19.79 -12.29 20.77
N LEU A 283 18.47 -12.15 20.72
CA LEU A 283 17.54 -13.04 21.41
C LEU A 283 17.70 -14.50 20.91
N VAL A 284 17.68 -14.69 19.58
CA VAL A 284 17.78 -16.02 18.96
C VAL A 284 19.17 -16.63 19.16
N ALA A 285 20.24 -15.88 18.94
CA ALA A 285 21.62 -16.34 19.12
C ALA A 285 21.89 -16.74 20.57
N PHE A 286 21.35 -15.98 21.53
CA PHE A 286 21.43 -16.29 22.94
C PHE A 286 20.71 -17.60 23.26
N VAL A 287 19.52 -17.85 22.67
CA VAL A 287 18.77 -19.12 22.77
C VAL A 287 19.62 -20.29 22.26
N PHE A 288 20.19 -20.19 21.06
CA PHE A 288 21.02 -21.25 20.48
C PHE A 288 22.28 -21.55 21.31
N HIS A 289 22.93 -20.49 21.81
CA HIS A 289 24.16 -20.64 22.60
C HIS A 289 23.93 -21.36 23.95
N ILE A 290 22.81 -21.04 24.63
CA ILE A 290 22.51 -21.66 25.94
C ILE A 290 21.91 -23.06 25.79
N CYS A 291 21.14 -23.32 24.73
CA CYS A 291 20.55 -24.64 24.49
C CYS A 291 21.53 -25.66 23.89
N GLY A 292 22.82 -25.29 23.69
CA GLY A 292 23.85 -26.21 23.19
C GLY A 292 23.58 -26.75 21.78
N LEU A 293 22.73 -26.08 21.00
CA LEU A 293 22.45 -26.40 19.60
C LEU A 293 23.53 -25.76 18.72
N HIS A 294 24.72 -26.39 18.69
CA HIS A 294 25.80 -26.06 17.75
C HIS A 294 25.65 -26.87 16.47
#